data_9d6a9c15e692dcb2f0909407fe0def10
#
_entry.id   9d6a9c15e692dcb2f0909407fe0def10
#
_cell.length_a   1.000
_cell.length_b   1.000
_cell.length_c   1.000
_cell.angle_alpha   90.00
_cell.angle_beta   90.00
_cell.angle_gamma   90.00
#
_symmetry.space_group_name_H-M   'P 1'
#
loop_
_entity.id
_entity.type
_entity.pdbx_description
1 polymer ?
#
loop_
_entity_poly.entity_id
_entity_poly.type
_entity_poly.pdbx_seq_one_letter_code
_entity_poly.pdbx_strand_id
1 'polypeptide(L)'
;MRVDQSQAAAFQTFVDELLAAGEDAMAGAMRMGVVVRLDRGFPLVATEGLTLRAEHAVAFAKGADMLPAVGDVVAVRCDPGHDMGVIERVLPRRTTFERWRGKNRGERQVLAANVDIIFIVQPLGAARDSVKLMCDRISRSLVLVNDCGATPVVVLTKADRCDEDELSSAVRHIENLVGEGVRVLVTSSADGRGLDEVRACIPKGTCGMILGESGAGKSTMLNALLGHDALATSGVRERDDMGRHTTVARVMVALPDPCGVIADAPGLRSLPLVGHERGLARTFPEVVEAARACRFNDCTHTHEPGCAVLEAVAAEEINRARVDAFLALAGEMRVSAQSLDPDIHL
;
A
#
# COMPACT_ATOMS: atom_id res chain seq x y z
N MET A 1 -14.60 3.19 -6.11
CA MET A 1 -13.31 3.45 -6.80
C MET A 1 -13.62 4.00 -8.19
N ARG A 2 -12.84 4.96 -8.67
CA ARG A 2 -13.02 5.55 -10.00
C ARG A 2 -12.16 4.80 -11.02
N VAL A 3 -12.75 4.41 -12.15
CA VAL A 3 -12.02 3.93 -13.32
C VAL A 3 -11.45 5.13 -14.06
N ASP A 4 -10.20 5.09 -14.46
CA ASP A 4 -9.57 6.16 -15.21
C ASP A 4 -9.71 6.01 -16.73
N GLN A 5 -9.29 7.05 -17.47
CA GLN A 5 -9.41 7.05 -18.92
C GLN A 5 -8.57 5.95 -19.61
N SER A 6 -7.38 5.63 -19.06
CA SER A 6 -6.51 4.60 -19.64
C SER A 6 -7.11 3.21 -19.50
N GLN A 7 -7.73 2.92 -18.36
CA GLN A 7 -8.45 1.68 -18.09
C GLN A 7 -9.70 1.55 -18.98
N ALA A 8 -10.46 2.63 -19.12
CA ALA A 8 -11.63 2.65 -20.00
C ALA A 8 -11.24 2.44 -21.47
N ALA A 9 -10.17 3.10 -21.93
CA ALA A 9 -9.65 2.92 -23.27
C ALA A 9 -9.14 1.48 -23.52
N ALA A 10 -8.39 0.91 -22.56
CA ALA A 10 -7.91 -0.46 -22.65
C ALA A 10 -9.05 -1.49 -22.67
N PHE A 11 -10.13 -1.24 -21.93
CA PHE A 11 -11.34 -2.06 -21.98
C PHE A 11 -11.99 -1.98 -23.37
N GLN A 12 -12.18 -0.77 -23.89
CA GLN A 12 -12.78 -0.59 -25.24
C GLN A 12 -11.93 -1.25 -26.32
N THR A 13 -10.60 -1.08 -26.28
CA THR A 13 -9.68 -1.74 -27.20
C THR A 13 -9.86 -3.27 -27.18
N PHE A 14 -10.00 -3.84 -25.97
CA PHE A 14 -10.23 -5.29 -25.84
C PHE A 14 -11.57 -5.73 -26.44
N VAL A 15 -12.63 -4.96 -26.22
CA VAL A 15 -13.94 -5.25 -26.84
C VAL A 15 -13.87 -5.16 -28.37
N ASP A 16 -13.16 -4.16 -28.91
CA ASP A 16 -12.97 -3.98 -30.36
C ASP A 16 -12.14 -5.12 -30.96
N GLU A 17 -11.12 -5.65 -30.25
CA GLU A 17 -10.36 -6.83 -30.64
C GLU A 17 -11.28 -8.07 -30.78
N LEU A 18 -12.21 -8.29 -29.83
CA LEU A 18 -13.17 -9.40 -29.89
C LEU A 18 -14.12 -9.27 -31.09
N LEU A 19 -14.65 -8.06 -31.32
CA LEU A 19 -15.51 -7.80 -32.48
C LEU A 19 -14.78 -8.05 -33.80
N ALA A 20 -13.52 -7.61 -33.91
CA ALA A 20 -12.69 -7.83 -35.09
C ALA A 20 -12.35 -9.32 -35.32
N ALA A 21 -12.33 -10.12 -34.23
CA ALA A 21 -12.17 -11.56 -34.29
C ALA A 21 -13.46 -12.34 -34.61
N GLY A 22 -14.60 -11.64 -34.69
CA GLY A 22 -15.92 -12.24 -34.92
C GLY A 22 -16.54 -12.85 -33.67
N GLU A 23 -16.07 -12.45 -32.49
CA GLU A 23 -16.56 -12.93 -31.19
C GLU A 23 -17.66 -12.01 -30.60
N ASP A 24 -18.66 -11.67 -31.41
CA ASP A 24 -19.71 -10.69 -31.08
C ASP A 24 -20.47 -11.05 -29.81
N ALA A 25 -20.79 -12.33 -29.58
CA ALA A 25 -21.49 -12.78 -28.38
C ALA A 25 -20.65 -12.56 -27.12
N MET A 26 -19.34 -12.82 -27.17
CA MET A 26 -18.41 -12.57 -26.09
C MET A 26 -18.23 -11.08 -25.84
N ALA A 27 -18.05 -10.28 -26.88
CA ALA A 27 -17.96 -8.82 -26.80
C ALA A 27 -19.19 -8.21 -26.13
N GLY A 28 -20.40 -8.67 -26.48
CA GLY A 28 -21.67 -8.22 -25.90
C GLY A 28 -21.85 -8.61 -24.41
N ALA A 29 -21.21 -9.68 -23.96
CA ALA A 29 -21.23 -10.16 -22.59
C ALA A 29 -20.16 -9.49 -21.70
N MET A 30 -19.19 -8.72 -22.28
CA MET A 30 -18.14 -8.05 -21.53
C MET A 30 -18.69 -6.94 -20.65
N ARG A 31 -18.19 -6.91 -19.41
CA ARG A 31 -18.44 -5.83 -18.46
C ARG A 31 -17.11 -5.41 -17.82
N MET A 32 -16.99 -4.13 -17.53
CA MET A 32 -15.89 -3.64 -16.73
C MET A 32 -16.24 -3.78 -15.25
N GLY A 33 -15.34 -4.35 -14.46
CA GLY A 33 -15.54 -4.58 -13.04
C GLY A 33 -14.31 -4.31 -12.21
N VAL A 34 -14.47 -4.28 -10.89
CA VAL A 34 -13.42 -4.11 -9.91
C VAL A 34 -13.37 -5.34 -9.03
N VAL A 35 -12.17 -5.90 -8.82
CA VAL A 35 -11.96 -6.99 -7.87
C VAL A 35 -12.04 -6.44 -6.45
N VAL A 36 -13.14 -6.72 -5.75
CA VAL A 36 -13.41 -6.17 -4.41
C VAL A 36 -13.06 -7.14 -3.28
N ARG A 37 -12.88 -8.42 -3.58
CA ARG A 37 -12.49 -9.43 -2.58
C ARG A 37 -11.71 -10.57 -3.22
N LEU A 38 -10.66 -10.98 -2.52
CA LEU A 38 -9.89 -12.20 -2.79
C LEU A 38 -9.83 -13.05 -1.52
N ASP A 39 -10.39 -14.25 -1.59
CA ASP A 39 -10.29 -15.28 -0.57
C ASP A 39 -9.81 -16.60 -1.22
N ARG A 40 -9.97 -17.73 -0.54
CA ARG A 40 -9.59 -19.06 -1.10
C ARG A 40 -10.50 -19.52 -2.24
N GLY A 41 -11.61 -18.84 -2.46
CA GLY A 41 -12.53 -19.11 -3.54
C GLY A 41 -12.25 -18.24 -4.75
N PHE A 42 -13.26 -18.11 -5.59
CA PHE A 42 -13.21 -17.23 -6.75
C PHE A 42 -13.24 -15.75 -6.35
N PRO A 43 -12.50 -14.87 -7.05
CA PRO A 43 -12.58 -13.45 -6.85
C PRO A 43 -14.03 -12.93 -6.84
N LEU A 44 -14.33 -11.96 -5.99
CA LEU A 44 -15.59 -11.22 -6.05
C LEU A 44 -15.35 -9.95 -6.85
N VAL A 45 -16.11 -9.78 -7.94
CA VAL A 45 -16.00 -8.64 -8.86
C VAL A 45 -17.27 -7.81 -8.78
N ALA A 46 -17.12 -6.52 -8.55
CA ALA A 46 -18.22 -5.55 -8.62
C ALA A 46 -18.20 -4.88 -10.00
N THR A 47 -19.32 -4.97 -10.71
CA THR A 47 -19.61 -4.27 -11.97
C THR A 47 -20.69 -3.22 -11.73
N GLU A 48 -21.09 -2.49 -12.77
CA GLU A 48 -22.23 -1.58 -12.67
C GLU A 48 -23.52 -2.39 -12.43
N GLY A 49 -24.10 -2.23 -11.25
CA GLY A 49 -25.37 -2.86 -10.85
C GLY A 49 -25.30 -4.32 -10.41
N LEU A 50 -24.13 -4.99 -10.49
CA LEU A 50 -24.00 -6.41 -10.15
C LEU A 50 -22.68 -6.67 -9.42
N THR A 51 -22.72 -7.56 -8.41
CA THR A 51 -21.52 -8.12 -7.79
C THR A 51 -21.60 -9.63 -7.88
N LEU A 52 -20.56 -10.26 -8.49
CA LEU A 52 -20.58 -11.69 -8.79
C LEU A 52 -19.22 -12.33 -8.49
N ARG A 53 -19.22 -13.63 -8.24
CA ARG A 53 -18.00 -14.44 -8.24
C ARG A 53 -17.52 -14.63 -9.68
N ALA A 54 -16.20 -14.60 -9.87
CA ALA A 54 -15.63 -14.80 -11.19
C ALA A 54 -14.47 -15.79 -11.11
N GLU A 55 -14.36 -16.66 -12.11
CA GLU A 55 -13.19 -17.49 -12.33
C GLU A 55 -12.19 -16.80 -13.28
N HIS A 56 -11.00 -17.34 -13.38
CA HIS A 56 -9.99 -16.85 -14.31
C HIS A 56 -10.14 -17.57 -15.65
N ALA A 57 -10.04 -16.84 -16.75
CA ALA A 57 -9.95 -17.44 -18.07
C ALA A 57 -8.73 -18.38 -18.14
N VAL A 58 -8.83 -19.41 -18.96
CA VAL A 58 -7.77 -20.44 -19.15
C VAL A 58 -6.40 -19.83 -19.54
N ALA A 59 -6.41 -18.66 -20.16
CA ALA A 59 -5.19 -17.92 -20.51
C ALA A 59 -4.34 -17.57 -19.27
N PHE A 60 -4.96 -17.27 -18.11
CA PHE A 60 -4.25 -17.02 -16.85
C PHE A 60 -3.61 -18.27 -16.25
N ALA A 61 -4.18 -19.46 -16.51
CA ALA A 61 -3.65 -20.73 -16.02
C ALA A 61 -2.36 -21.16 -16.75
N LYS A 62 -2.06 -20.59 -17.91
CA LYS A 62 -0.91 -20.96 -18.76
C LYS A 62 0.27 -20.01 -18.69
N GLY A 63 0.38 -19.19 -17.64
CA GLY A 63 1.54 -18.32 -17.42
C GLY A 63 1.31 -16.85 -17.75
N ALA A 64 0.10 -16.35 -17.62
CA ALA A 64 -0.13 -14.91 -17.64
C ALA A 64 0.56 -14.26 -16.43
N ASP A 65 1.43 -13.30 -16.71
CA ASP A 65 2.26 -12.59 -15.72
C ASP A 65 1.46 -11.77 -14.69
N MET A 66 0.12 -11.74 -14.79
CA MET A 66 -0.70 -10.81 -14.05
C MET A 66 -1.96 -11.45 -13.44
N LEU A 67 -1.79 -12.09 -12.28
CA LEU A 67 -2.95 -12.54 -11.50
C LEU A 67 -3.73 -11.33 -10.94
N PRO A 68 -5.08 -11.40 -10.92
CA PRO A 68 -5.90 -10.36 -10.32
C PRO A 68 -5.59 -10.14 -8.84
N ALA A 69 -5.56 -8.88 -8.44
CA ALA A 69 -5.41 -8.42 -7.06
C ALA A 69 -6.64 -7.58 -6.65
N VAL A 70 -6.84 -7.39 -5.35
CA VAL A 70 -7.89 -6.47 -4.87
C VAL A 70 -7.60 -5.05 -5.39
N GLY A 71 -8.63 -4.40 -5.91
CA GLY A 71 -8.53 -3.09 -6.56
C GLY A 71 -8.24 -3.14 -8.06
N ASP A 72 -7.95 -4.33 -8.64
CA ASP A 72 -7.82 -4.41 -10.09
C ASP A 72 -9.13 -4.09 -10.82
N VAL A 73 -9.00 -3.31 -11.87
CA VAL A 73 -10.05 -3.16 -12.86
C VAL A 73 -9.88 -4.27 -13.89
N VAL A 74 -10.96 -4.97 -14.19
CA VAL A 74 -10.94 -6.18 -15.03
C VAL A 74 -12.02 -6.11 -16.10
N ALA A 75 -11.75 -6.74 -17.25
CA ALA A 75 -12.78 -7.12 -18.19
C ALA A 75 -13.31 -8.50 -17.77
N VAL A 76 -14.56 -8.54 -17.36
CA VAL A 76 -15.25 -9.75 -16.91
C VAL A 76 -16.38 -10.08 -17.86
N ARG A 77 -16.43 -11.32 -18.33
CA ARG A 77 -17.52 -11.85 -19.14
C ARG A 77 -18.64 -12.31 -18.22
N CYS A 78 -19.84 -11.82 -18.48
CA CYS A 78 -21.06 -12.12 -17.72
C CYS A 78 -22.07 -12.77 -18.69
N ASP A 79 -21.99 -14.08 -18.83
CA ASP A 79 -22.88 -14.82 -19.73
C ASP A 79 -24.30 -14.92 -19.14
N PRO A 80 -25.35 -14.71 -19.95
CA PRO A 80 -26.71 -14.85 -19.50
C PRO A 80 -27.01 -16.27 -18.96
N GLY A 81 -27.60 -16.34 -17.75
CA GLY A 81 -27.94 -17.63 -17.13
C GLY A 81 -26.80 -18.30 -16.37
N HIS A 82 -25.64 -17.67 -16.26
CA HIS A 82 -24.52 -18.14 -15.42
C HIS A 82 -24.41 -17.27 -14.15
N ASP A 83 -24.25 -17.93 -13.00
CA ASP A 83 -24.09 -17.26 -11.70
C ASP A 83 -22.66 -16.74 -11.47
N MET A 84 -21.71 -17.16 -12.30
CA MET A 84 -20.31 -16.78 -12.22
C MET A 84 -19.85 -16.08 -13.50
N GLY A 85 -18.99 -15.07 -13.32
CA GLY A 85 -18.29 -14.43 -14.42
C GLY A 85 -16.96 -15.10 -14.73
N VAL A 86 -16.35 -14.71 -15.85
CA VAL A 86 -14.98 -15.09 -16.23
C VAL A 86 -14.14 -13.83 -16.39
N ILE A 87 -13.08 -13.68 -15.60
CA ILE A 87 -12.11 -12.59 -15.79
C ILE A 87 -11.26 -12.93 -17.03
N GLU A 88 -11.48 -12.17 -18.10
CA GLU A 88 -10.79 -12.39 -19.39
C GLU A 88 -9.51 -11.56 -19.47
N ARG A 89 -9.48 -10.38 -18.82
CA ARG A 89 -8.31 -9.50 -18.83
C ARG A 89 -8.23 -8.66 -17.57
N VAL A 90 -7.02 -8.46 -17.02
CA VAL A 90 -6.71 -7.41 -16.04
C VAL A 90 -6.30 -6.17 -16.82
N LEU A 91 -6.96 -5.04 -16.53
CA LEU A 91 -6.68 -3.76 -17.18
C LEU A 91 -5.44 -3.08 -16.55
N PRO A 92 -4.84 -2.08 -17.21
CA PRO A 92 -3.64 -1.42 -16.72
C PRO A 92 -3.79 -0.90 -15.29
N ARG A 93 -2.77 -1.13 -14.48
CA ARG A 93 -2.71 -0.67 -13.09
C ARG A 93 -2.07 0.71 -13.01
N ARG A 94 -2.68 1.63 -12.27
CA ARG A 94 -2.11 2.96 -11.96
C ARG A 94 -1.05 2.86 -10.87
N THR A 95 -1.37 2.09 -9.85
CA THR A 95 -0.50 1.83 -8.70
C THR A 95 -0.53 0.35 -8.37
N THR A 96 0.60 -0.16 -7.84
CA THR A 96 0.74 -1.59 -7.53
C THR A 96 1.48 -1.74 -6.21
N PHE A 97 0.77 -2.16 -5.16
CA PHE A 97 1.38 -2.46 -3.88
C PHE A 97 1.77 -3.94 -3.84
N GLU A 98 3.07 -4.19 -3.80
CA GLU A 98 3.64 -5.53 -3.97
C GLU A 98 4.40 -5.99 -2.72
N ARG A 99 4.59 -7.29 -2.61
CA ARG A 99 5.55 -7.89 -1.70
C ARG A 99 6.36 -8.95 -2.39
N TRP A 100 7.58 -9.15 -1.93
CA TRP A 100 8.38 -10.29 -2.32
C TRP A 100 7.86 -11.57 -1.65
N ARG A 101 7.65 -12.64 -2.40
CA ARG A 101 7.22 -13.95 -1.92
C ARG A 101 8.24 -15.02 -2.30
N GLY A 102 8.75 -15.74 -1.32
CA GLY A 102 9.67 -16.87 -1.52
C GLY A 102 11.09 -16.57 -1.05
N LYS A 103 11.88 -17.63 -0.92
CA LYS A 103 13.33 -17.62 -0.74
C LYS A 103 13.93 -18.03 -2.08
N ASN A 104 15.08 -17.49 -2.48
CA ASN A 104 15.81 -17.84 -3.70
C ASN A 104 14.92 -17.86 -4.97
N ARG A 105 14.99 -16.83 -5.82
CA ARG A 105 14.15 -16.60 -7.00
C ARG A 105 12.65 -16.40 -6.69
N GLY A 106 12.37 -15.69 -5.60
CA GLY A 106 11.00 -15.34 -5.25
C GLY A 106 10.32 -14.48 -6.31
N GLU A 107 8.98 -14.49 -6.30
CA GLU A 107 8.15 -13.70 -7.20
C GLU A 107 7.57 -12.49 -6.48
N ARG A 108 7.37 -11.41 -7.21
CA ARG A 108 6.60 -10.26 -6.72
C ARG A 108 5.13 -10.64 -6.70
N GLN A 109 4.51 -10.53 -5.53
CA GLN A 109 3.08 -10.74 -5.36
C GLN A 109 2.38 -9.40 -5.17
N VAL A 110 1.48 -9.06 -6.08
CA VAL A 110 0.59 -7.91 -5.93
C VAL A 110 -0.39 -8.17 -4.78
N LEU A 111 -0.46 -7.24 -3.86
CA LEU A 111 -1.34 -7.29 -2.69
C LEU A 111 -2.59 -6.45 -2.90
N ALA A 112 -2.43 -5.26 -3.50
CA ALA A 112 -3.50 -4.36 -3.90
C ALA A 112 -3.08 -3.56 -5.14
N ALA A 113 -4.04 -3.18 -5.96
CA ALA A 113 -3.85 -2.38 -7.15
C ALA A 113 -4.75 -1.14 -7.14
N ASN A 114 -4.37 -0.11 -7.90
CA ASN A 114 -5.16 1.11 -8.08
C ASN A 114 -5.51 1.82 -6.76
N VAL A 115 -4.59 1.74 -5.79
CA VAL A 115 -4.70 2.43 -4.50
C VAL A 115 -4.20 3.86 -4.70
N ASP A 116 -5.01 4.85 -4.30
CA ASP A 116 -4.67 6.27 -4.42
C ASP A 116 -3.90 6.77 -3.20
N ILE A 117 -4.29 6.30 -2.01
CA ILE A 117 -3.75 6.75 -0.72
C ILE A 117 -3.44 5.55 0.16
N ILE A 118 -2.29 5.58 0.83
CA ILE A 118 -1.93 4.58 1.84
C ILE A 118 -1.71 5.25 3.19
N PHE A 119 -2.55 4.88 4.16
CA PHE A 119 -2.43 5.31 5.55
C PHE A 119 -1.39 4.47 6.26
N ILE A 120 -0.28 5.09 6.66
CA ILE A 120 0.79 4.48 7.48
C ILE A 120 0.40 4.69 8.95
N VAL A 121 -0.17 3.65 9.54
CA VAL A 121 -0.76 3.71 10.90
C VAL A 121 0.26 3.29 11.94
N GLN A 122 0.52 4.19 12.91
CA GLN A 122 1.41 3.96 14.06
C GLN A 122 0.72 4.35 15.36
N PRO A 123 0.83 3.54 16.43
CA PRO A 123 0.22 3.87 17.71
C PRO A 123 1.09 4.82 18.52
N LEU A 124 0.49 5.80 19.18
CA LEU A 124 1.10 6.62 20.21
C LEU A 124 1.00 5.94 21.59
N GLY A 125 1.84 6.34 22.54
CA GLY A 125 1.77 5.90 23.93
C GLY A 125 2.09 4.43 24.18
N ALA A 126 2.71 3.73 23.22
CA ALA A 126 3.18 2.36 23.43
C ALA A 126 4.48 2.37 24.24
N ALA A 127 4.42 1.99 25.50
CA ALA A 127 5.55 1.99 26.45
C ALA A 127 6.77 1.14 26.01
N ARG A 128 6.64 0.34 24.96
CA ARG A 128 7.69 -0.49 24.39
C ARG A 128 8.33 0.06 23.12
N ASP A 129 7.70 1.03 22.45
CA ASP A 129 8.20 1.56 21.20
C ASP A 129 8.87 2.91 21.43
N SER A 130 10.18 2.94 21.34
CA SER A 130 10.91 4.22 21.31
C SER A 130 10.45 5.02 20.08
N VAL A 131 10.49 6.35 20.17
CA VAL A 131 10.25 7.27 19.06
C VAL A 131 11.10 6.85 17.83
N LYS A 132 12.33 6.42 18.05
CA LYS A 132 13.22 5.91 17.01
C LYS A 132 12.60 4.73 16.25
N LEU A 133 12.09 3.71 16.95
CA LEU A 133 11.49 2.53 16.29
C LEU A 133 10.24 2.89 15.48
N MET A 134 9.46 3.85 15.96
CA MET A 134 8.32 4.39 15.23
C MET A 134 8.77 5.12 13.96
N CYS A 135 9.82 5.94 14.03
CA CYS A 135 10.43 6.61 12.89
C CYS A 135 10.95 5.62 11.85
N ASP A 136 11.65 4.58 12.28
CA ASP A 136 12.18 3.52 11.40
C ASP A 136 11.06 2.81 10.63
N ARG A 137 9.94 2.49 11.31
CA ARG A 137 8.76 1.88 10.70
C ARG A 137 8.06 2.81 9.71
N ILE A 138 7.95 4.09 10.02
CA ILE A 138 7.35 5.10 9.14
C ILE A 138 8.21 5.25 7.88
N SER A 139 9.52 5.46 8.03
CA SER A 139 10.45 5.65 6.92
C SER A 139 10.43 4.45 5.96
N ARG A 140 10.45 3.23 6.52
CA ARG A 140 10.33 1.99 5.76
C ARG A 140 9.01 1.91 5.00
N SER A 141 7.91 2.28 5.65
CA SER A 141 6.58 2.27 5.02
C SER A 141 6.48 3.31 3.91
N LEU A 142 7.09 4.50 4.10
CA LEU A 142 7.16 5.55 3.08
C LEU A 142 7.86 5.06 1.81
N VAL A 143 8.97 4.34 1.94
CA VAL A 143 9.67 3.75 0.78
C VAL A 143 8.73 2.84 -0.02
N LEU A 144 8.01 1.94 0.64
CA LEU A 144 7.07 1.02 0.00
C LEU A 144 5.91 1.76 -0.69
N VAL A 145 5.36 2.78 -0.03
CA VAL A 145 4.23 3.57 -0.55
C VAL A 145 4.66 4.43 -1.75
N ASN A 146 5.81 5.09 -1.65
CA ASN A 146 6.35 5.92 -2.73
C ASN A 146 6.78 5.07 -3.94
N ASP A 147 7.25 3.85 -3.72
CA ASP A 147 7.56 2.91 -4.81
C ASP A 147 6.30 2.45 -5.54
N CYS A 148 5.25 2.14 -4.78
CA CYS A 148 3.92 1.81 -5.30
C CYS A 148 3.31 2.92 -6.16
N GLY A 149 3.62 4.18 -5.88
CA GLY A 149 3.07 5.35 -6.56
C GLY A 149 1.79 5.89 -5.93
N ALA A 150 1.39 5.40 -4.75
CA ALA A 150 0.29 5.94 -3.97
C ALA A 150 0.74 7.14 -3.10
N THR A 151 -0.21 7.97 -2.68
CA THR A 151 0.05 9.09 -1.77
C THR A 151 0.16 8.60 -0.33
N PRO A 152 1.29 8.78 0.37
CA PRO A 152 1.42 8.43 1.78
C PRO A 152 0.70 9.44 2.69
N VAL A 153 0.03 8.94 3.73
CA VAL A 153 -0.50 9.72 4.84
C VAL A 153 -0.14 9.00 6.14
N VAL A 154 0.61 9.64 7.02
CA VAL A 154 0.93 9.08 8.34
C VAL A 154 -0.25 9.32 9.28
N VAL A 155 -0.70 8.28 9.98
CA VAL A 155 -1.79 8.36 10.95
C VAL A 155 -1.29 7.86 12.31
N LEU A 156 -1.19 8.77 13.26
CA LEU A 156 -0.83 8.49 14.63
C LEU A 156 -2.10 8.18 15.42
N THR A 157 -2.26 6.94 15.85
CA THR A 157 -3.46 6.49 16.56
C THR A 157 -3.26 6.49 18.07
N LYS A 158 -4.37 6.32 18.82
CA LYS A 158 -4.38 6.24 20.28
C LYS A 158 -3.88 7.53 20.95
N ALA A 159 -4.21 8.68 20.38
CA ALA A 159 -3.82 9.99 20.94
C ALA A 159 -4.39 10.22 22.35
N ASP A 160 -5.48 9.53 22.71
CA ASP A 160 -6.06 9.48 24.04
C ASP A 160 -5.12 8.93 25.14
N ARG A 161 -3.98 8.36 24.76
CA ARG A 161 -2.99 7.76 25.68
C ARG A 161 -1.76 8.61 25.94
N CYS A 162 -1.68 9.78 25.33
CA CYS A 162 -0.57 10.72 25.47
C CYS A 162 -1.07 12.04 26.05
N ASP A 163 -0.23 12.70 26.80
CA ASP A 163 -0.46 14.12 27.10
C ASP A 163 -0.12 15.03 25.90
N GLU A 164 -0.50 16.30 25.97
CA GLU A 164 -0.34 17.24 24.84
C GLU A 164 1.13 17.55 24.52
N ASP A 165 2.03 17.50 25.50
CA ASP A 165 3.46 17.75 25.30
C ASP A 165 4.13 16.57 24.61
N GLU A 166 3.84 15.35 25.05
CA GLU A 166 4.28 14.11 24.41
C GLU A 166 3.77 14.04 22.96
N LEU A 167 2.49 14.34 22.75
CA LEU A 167 1.87 14.34 21.43
C LEU A 167 2.53 15.36 20.50
N SER A 168 2.68 16.60 20.95
CA SER A 168 3.30 17.68 20.18
C SER A 168 4.76 17.37 19.82
N SER A 169 5.49 16.74 20.74
CA SER A 169 6.86 16.31 20.52
C SER A 169 6.94 15.20 19.48
N ALA A 170 6.06 14.18 19.57
CA ALA A 170 6.02 13.07 18.63
C ALA A 170 5.66 13.55 17.20
N VAL A 171 4.64 14.42 17.08
CA VAL A 171 4.21 14.98 15.79
C VAL A 171 5.37 15.74 15.13
N ARG A 172 6.01 16.67 15.84
CA ARG A 172 7.16 17.42 15.29
C ARG A 172 8.30 16.52 14.84
N HIS A 173 8.59 15.48 15.61
CA HIS A 173 9.63 14.51 15.25
C HIS A 173 9.32 13.79 13.93
N ILE A 174 8.07 13.40 13.76
CA ILE A 174 7.62 12.68 12.56
C ILE A 174 7.54 13.65 11.37
N GLU A 175 7.03 14.87 11.54
CA GLU A 175 6.99 15.87 10.46
C GLU A 175 8.39 16.17 9.92
N ASN A 176 9.38 16.33 10.82
CA ASN A 176 10.79 16.49 10.42
C ASN A 176 11.36 15.28 9.67
N LEU A 177 10.89 14.06 9.98
CA LEU A 177 11.34 12.83 9.35
C LEU A 177 10.71 12.62 7.98
N VAL A 178 9.38 12.83 7.87
CA VAL A 178 8.65 12.50 6.64
C VAL A 178 8.88 13.51 5.51
N GLY A 179 9.31 14.72 5.87
CA GLY A 179 9.56 15.80 4.93
C GLY A 179 8.29 16.50 4.42
N GLU A 180 8.49 17.51 3.61
CA GLU A 180 7.41 18.29 3.02
C GLU A 180 6.52 17.44 2.10
N GLY A 181 5.21 17.66 2.17
CA GLY A 181 4.22 16.98 1.31
C GLY A 181 3.64 15.68 1.86
N VAL A 182 4.15 15.13 2.96
CA VAL A 182 3.53 13.99 3.66
C VAL A 182 2.67 14.50 4.83
N ARG A 183 1.37 14.25 4.76
CA ARG A 183 0.45 14.65 5.84
C ARG A 183 0.62 13.74 7.06
N VAL A 184 0.64 14.34 8.24
CA VAL A 184 0.62 13.64 9.52
C VAL A 184 -0.71 13.96 10.21
N LEU A 185 -1.51 12.93 10.48
CA LEU A 185 -2.80 13.03 11.14
C LEU A 185 -2.73 12.37 12.52
N VAL A 186 -3.36 13.00 13.50
CA VAL A 186 -3.46 12.47 14.86
C VAL A 186 -4.88 12.03 15.11
N THR A 187 -5.05 10.76 15.54
CA THR A 187 -6.38 10.16 15.70
C THR A 187 -6.54 9.45 17.04
N SER A 188 -7.77 9.45 17.52
CA SER A 188 -8.23 8.57 18.60
C SER A 188 -9.60 8.01 18.22
N SER A 189 -9.71 6.68 18.17
CA SER A 189 -10.99 6.02 17.96
C SER A 189 -11.86 5.98 19.22
N ALA A 190 -11.30 6.34 20.38
CA ALA A 190 -12.02 6.35 21.65
C ALA A 190 -12.94 7.58 21.79
N ASP A 191 -12.50 8.72 21.29
CA ASP A 191 -13.19 10.01 21.38
C ASP A 191 -13.58 10.59 20.00
N GLY A 192 -13.17 9.94 18.90
CA GLY A 192 -13.45 10.37 17.53
C GLY A 192 -12.49 11.41 16.97
N ARG A 193 -11.47 11.83 17.70
CA ARG A 193 -10.46 12.83 17.27
C ARG A 193 -9.83 12.43 15.94
N GLY A 194 -9.76 13.35 14.98
CA GLY A 194 -9.03 13.20 13.72
C GLY A 194 -9.65 12.24 12.70
N LEU A 195 -10.80 11.63 12.98
CA LEU A 195 -11.42 10.67 12.05
C LEU A 195 -12.00 11.37 10.82
N ASP A 196 -12.49 12.59 10.96
CA ASP A 196 -13.03 13.36 9.83
C ASP A 196 -11.93 13.81 8.87
N GLU A 197 -10.73 14.12 9.38
CA GLU A 197 -9.56 14.41 8.57
C GLU A 197 -9.10 13.17 7.77
N VAL A 198 -9.20 11.97 8.36
CA VAL A 198 -8.95 10.71 7.65
C VAL A 198 -10.00 10.48 6.56
N ARG A 199 -11.30 10.71 6.85
CA ARG A 199 -12.38 10.62 5.87
C ARG A 199 -12.17 11.60 4.72
N ALA A 200 -11.75 12.83 5.01
CA ALA A 200 -11.47 13.85 4.00
C ALA A 200 -10.34 13.47 3.04
N CYS A 201 -9.42 12.58 3.44
CA CYS A 201 -8.40 12.04 2.54
C CYS A 201 -8.98 11.08 1.50
N ILE A 202 -10.15 10.48 1.75
CA ILE A 202 -10.73 9.45 0.87
C ILE A 202 -12.09 9.94 0.32
N PRO A 203 -12.12 10.95 -0.56
CA PRO A 203 -13.35 11.39 -1.17
C PRO A 203 -13.93 10.31 -2.09
N LYS A 204 -15.19 10.46 -2.50
CA LYS A 204 -15.86 9.54 -3.42
C LYS A 204 -15.04 9.27 -4.68
N GLY A 205 -14.90 8.01 -5.01
CA GLY A 205 -14.07 7.56 -6.15
C GLY A 205 -12.64 7.20 -5.79
N THR A 206 -12.14 7.56 -4.61
CA THR A 206 -10.78 7.25 -4.13
C THR A 206 -10.73 5.88 -3.47
N CYS A 207 -9.61 5.17 -3.67
CA CYS A 207 -9.26 3.94 -2.98
C CYS A 207 -8.14 4.19 -1.98
N GLY A 208 -8.42 4.02 -0.69
CA GLY A 208 -7.43 3.99 0.38
C GLY A 208 -6.96 2.58 0.71
N MET A 209 -5.78 2.46 1.34
CA MET A 209 -5.30 1.23 1.97
C MET A 209 -4.69 1.56 3.33
N ILE A 210 -4.74 0.62 4.27
CA ILE A 210 -4.17 0.80 5.61
C ILE A 210 -2.96 -0.11 5.77
N LEU A 211 -1.80 0.50 6.08
CA LEU A 211 -0.54 -0.17 6.36
C LEU A 211 -0.12 0.08 7.82
N GLY A 212 0.33 -0.94 8.52
CA GLY A 212 0.81 -0.82 9.90
C GLY A 212 0.85 -2.17 10.60
N GLU A 213 1.57 -2.25 11.71
CA GLU A 213 1.77 -3.49 12.45
C GLU A 213 0.51 -3.96 13.20
N SER A 214 0.57 -5.19 13.73
CA SER A 214 -0.47 -5.69 14.63
C SER A 214 -0.53 -4.82 15.89
N GLY A 215 -1.75 -4.48 16.32
CA GLY A 215 -1.92 -3.61 17.49
C GLY A 215 -1.81 -2.11 17.22
N ALA A 216 -1.48 -1.68 15.99
CA ALA A 216 -1.43 -0.27 15.61
C ALA A 216 -2.81 0.43 15.60
N GLY A 217 -3.90 -0.27 15.83
CA GLY A 217 -5.24 0.33 15.86
C GLY A 217 -5.98 0.34 14.52
N LYS A 218 -5.45 -0.32 13.48
CA LYS A 218 -6.03 -0.34 12.12
C LYS A 218 -7.52 -0.75 12.08
N SER A 219 -7.84 -1.91 12.64
CA SER A 219 -9.22 -2.42 12.65
C SER A 219 -10.15 -1.53 13.49
N THR A 220 -9.66 -0.99 14.60
CA THR A 220 -10.42 -0.06 15.44
C THR A 220 -10.70 1.25 14.72
N MET A 221 -9.68 1.80 14.04
CA MET A 221 -9.83 3.00 13.22
C MET A 221 -10.80 2.75 12.06
N LEU A 222 -10.68 1.62 11.36
CA LEU A 222 -11.58 1.32 10.24
C LEU A 222 -13.03 1.12 10.71
N ASN A 223 -13.27 0.47 11.85
CA ASN A 223 -14.60 0.36 12.44
C ASN A 223 -15.16 1.75 12.81
N ALA A 224 -14.33 2.63 13.39
CA ALA A 224 -14.73 3.99 13.71
C ALA A 224 -15.06 4.83 12.45
N LEU A 225 -14.32 4.63 11.35
CA LEU A 225 -14.61 5.25 10.06
C LEU A 225 -15.94 4.74 9.45
N LEU A 226 -16.24 3.45 9.64
CA LEU A 226 -17.48 2.83 9.18
C LEU A 226 -18.70 3.20 10.03
N GLY A 227 -18.49 3.60 11.28
CA GLY A 227 -19.56 3.86 12.25
C GLY A 227 -20.21 2.58 12.84
N HIS A 228 -19.61 1.41 12.59
CA HIS A 228 -20.06 0.12 13.14
C HIS A 228 -18.91 -0.90 13.18
N ASP A 229 -19.06 -1.96 13.98
CA ASP A 229 -18.09 -3.02 14.12
C ASP A 229 -18.17 -4.03 12.96
N ALA A 230 -17.57 -3.67 11.81
CA ALA A 230 -17.51 -4.54 10.63
C ALA A 230 -16.33 -5.52 10.69
N LEU A 231 -15.26 -5.18 11.44
CA LEU A 231 -14.04 -5.98 11.52
C LEU A 231 -13.78 -6.44 12.96
N ALA A 232 -13.38 -7.72 13.12
CA ALA A 232 -12.93 -8.21 14.41
C ALA A 232 -11.66 -7.49 14.88
N THR A 233 -11.72 -6.85 16.04
CA THR A 233 -10.55 -6.22 16.67
C THR A 233 -9.64 -7.28 17.30
N SER A 234 -8.37 -6.96 17.54
CA SER A 234 -7.33 -7.93 17.97
C SER A 234 -7.66 -8.75 19.22
N GLY A 235 -8.53 -8.27 20.11
CA GLY A 235 -8.95 -9.03 21.30
C GLY A 235 -9.83 -10.26 21.02
N VAL A 236 -10.40 -10.38 19.81
CA VAL A 236 -11.22 -11.52 19.38
C VAL A 236 -10.39 -12.54 18.59
N ARG A 237 -9.27 -12.11 18.00
CA ARG A 237 -8.38 -13.00 17.21
C ARG A 237 -7.54 -13.96 18.05
N GLU A 238 -7.36 -13.73 19.35
CA GLU A 238 -6.53 -14.55 20.23
C GLU A 238 -7.26 -15.79 20.80
N ARG A 239 -8.55 -15.95 20.55
CA ARG A 239 -9.35 -17.06 21.14
C ARG A 239 -9.73 -18.21 20.20
N ASP A 240 -9.36 -18.16 18.93
CA ASP A 240 -9.50 -19.33 18.05
C ASP A 240 -8.24 -20.21 18.10
N ASP A 241 -8.06 -20.85 19.24
CA ASP A 241 -7.07 -21.89 19.52
C ASP A 241 -7.51 -23.22 18.92
N MET A 242 -7.66 -23.28 17.62
CA MET A 242 -7.74 -24.55 16.87
C MET A 242 -7.16 -24.38 15.47
N GLY A 243 -5.85 -24.55 15.33
CA GLY A 243 -5.08 -25.11 14.21
C GLY A 243 -5.52 -24.92 12.75
N ARG A 244 -6.41 -24.00 12.43
CA ARG A 244 -6.77 -23.63 11.07
C ARG A 244 -6.13 -22.29 10.72
N HIS A 245 -5.14 -22.33 9.83
CA HIS A 245 -4.64 -21.16 9.12
C HIS A 245 -5.81 -20.43 8.44
N THR A 246 -6.45 -19.52 9.17
CA THR A 246 -7.50 -18.66 8.61
C THR A 246 -6.81 -17.75 7.59
N THR A 247 -6.95 -18.08 6.32
CA THR A 247 -6.49 -17.25 5.22
C THR A 247 -7.36 -16.00 5.27
N VAL A 248 -6.80 -14.92 5.75
CA VAL A 248 -7.51 -13.65 5.91
C VAL A 248 -7.80 -13.12 4.50
N ALA A 249 -9.09 -13.04 4.16
CA ALA A 249 -9.54 -12.49 2.90
C ALA A 249 -9.07 -11.03 2.77
N ARG A 250 -8.59 -10.65 1.59
CA ARG A 250 -8.38 -9.24 1.24
C ARG A 250 -9.69 -8.71 0.73
N VAL A 251 -10.15 -7.61 1.28
CA VAL A 251 -11.48 -7.06 0.97
C VAL A 251 -11.42 -5.54 0.85
N MET A 252 -12.19 -5.01 -0.10
CA MET A 252 -12.49 -3.59 -0.15
C MET A 252 -13.78 -3.32 0.62
N VAL A 253 -13.74 -2.31 1.49
CA VAL A 253 -14.87 -1.88 2.30
C VAL A 253 -15.25 -0.47 1.86
N ALA A 254 -16.52 -0.26 1.54
CA ALA A 254 -17.04 1.07 1.22
C ALA A 254 -17.23 1.86 2.53
N LEU A 255 -16.69 3.06 2.57
CA LEU A 255 -16.99 4.00 3.66
C LEU A 255 -18.35 4.66 3.44
N PRO A 256 -18.99 5.21 4.50
CA PRO A 256 -20.21 5.97 4.35
C PRO A 256 -20.08 7.14 3.37
N ASP A 257 -21.12 7.41 2.59
CA ASP A 257 -21.16 8.55 1.64
C ASP A 257 -20.91 9.88 2.39
N PRO A 258 -20.08 10.81 1.89
CA PRO A 258 -19.54 10.90 0.51
C PRO A 258 -18.12 10.33 0.35
N CYS A 259 -17.71 9.36 1.14
CA CYS A 259 -16.35 8.80 1.08
C CYS A 259 -16.22 7.70 0.00
N GLY A 260 -14.97 7.31 -0.25
CA GLY A 260 -14.59 6.25 -1.17
C GLY A 260 -14.53 4.88 -0.51
N VAL A 261 -13.52 4.09 -0.85
CA VAL A 261 -13.35 2.71 -0.37
C VAL A 261 -11.99 2.52 0.29
N ILE A 262 -11.88 1.57 1.21
CA ILE A 262 -10.62 1.15 1.80
C ILE A 262 -10.37 -0.33 1.48
N ALA A 263 -9.18 -0.62 0.92
CA ALA A 263 -8.68 -1.98 0.79
C ALA A 263 -8.03 -2.40 2.11
N ASP A 264 -8.60 -3.40 2.78
CA ASP A 264 -7.95 -4.05 3.93
C ASP A 264 -6.99 -5.11 3.41
N ALA A 265 -5.70 -4.92 3.66
CA ALA A 265 -4.64 -5.87 3.35
C ALA A 265 -4.06 -6.43 4.66
N PRO A 266 -4.70 -7.44 5.27
CA PRO A 266 -4.26 -7.98 6.55
C PRO A 266 -2.91 -8.68 6.43
N GLY A 267 -2.10 -8.58 7.48
CA GLY A 267 -0.89 -9.40 7.65
C GLY A 267 0.37 -8.91 6.97
N LEU A 268 0.51 -7.62 6.73
CA LEU A 268 1.76 -7.00 6.25
C LEU A 268 2.78 -6.86 7.40
N ARG A 269 3.22 -8.00 7.95
CA ARG A 269 4.35 -8.04 8.88
C ARG A 269 5.63 -8.04 8.06
N SER A 270 6.54 -7.12 8.35
CA SER A 270 7.85 -6.94 7.74
C SER A 270 7.96 -7.36 6.26
N LEU A 271 7.72 -6.41 5.37
CA LEU A 271 7.97 -6.58 3.95
C LEU A 271 9.46 -6.37 3.70
N PRO A 272 10.21 -7.31 3.10
CA PRO A 272 11.60 -7.05 2.73
C PRO A 272 11.66 -5.91 1.71
N LEU A 273 12.63 -5.00 1.91
CA LEU A 273 12.86 -3.87 1.00
C LEU A 273 13.77 -4.30 -0.17
N VAL A 274 13.28 -5.16 -1.05
CA VAL A 274 14.05 -5.62 -2.21
C VAL A 274 13.45 -5.03 -3.48
N GLY A 275 14.27 -4.33 -4.27
CA GLY A 275 13.87 -3.73 -5.53
C GLY A 275 12.99 -2.48 -5.36
N HIS A 276 13.16 -1.75 -4.23
CA HIS A 276 12.43 -0.52 -3.93
C HIS A 276 13.32 0.74 -4.00
N GLU A 277 14.38 0.72 -4.83
CA GLU A 277 15.34 1.82 -5.00
C GLU A 277 14.63 3.11 -5.45
N ARG A 278 13.63 2.98 -6.34
CA ARG A 278 12.80 4.10 -6.77
C ARG A 278 12.01 4.71 -5.60
N GLY A 279 11.47 3.86 -4.73
CA GLY A 279 10.76 4.28 -3.53
C GLY A 279 11.67 5.00 -2.54
N LEU A 280 12.90 4.51 -2.35
CA LEU A 280 13.92 5.16 -1.53
C LEU A 280 14.26 6.56 -2.07
N ALA A 281 14.52 6.67 -3.38
CA ALA A 281 14.83 7.94 -4.01
C ALA A 281 13.67 8.95 -3.93
N ARG A 282 12.43 8.49 -4.05
CA ARG A 282 11.23 9.34 -3.92
C ARG A 282 10.95 9.77 -2.47
N THR A 283 11.39 8.97 -1.49
CA THR A 283 11.22 9.29 -0.07
C THR A 283 12.24 10.31 0.41
N PHE A 284 13.45 10.28 -0.15
CA PHE A 284 14.57 11.16 0.22
C PHE A 284 15.18 11.87 -0.99
N PRO A 285 14.37 12.64 -1.76
CA PRO A 285 14.85 13.26 -3.01
C PRO A 285 15.98 14.25 -2.79
N GLU A 286 15.98 14.97 -1.65
CA GLU A 286 17.01 15.94 -1.29
C GLU A 286 18.38 15.28 -1.03
N VAL A 287 18.37 14.06 -0.42
CA VAL A 287 19.60 13.29 -0.19
C VAL A 287 20.17 12.79 -1.52
N VAL A 288 19.30 12.25 -2.39
CA VAL A 288 19.69 11.75 -3.72
C VAL A 288 20.22 12.89 -4.61
N GLU A 289 19.60 14.06 -4.55
CA GLU A 289 20.06 15.22 -5.34
C GLU A 289 21.42 15.72 -4.85
N ALA A 290 21.59 15.89 -3.52
CA ALA A 290 22.89 16.27 -2.95
C ALA A 290 23.97 15.22 -3.24
N ALA A 291 23.66 13.94 -3.23
CA ALA A 291 24.60 12.87 -3.50
C ALA A 291 25.26 12.93 -4.88
N ARG A 292 24.57 13.52 -5.87
CA ARG A 292 25.11 13.73 -7.25
C ARG A 292 26.31 14.67 -7.30
N ALA A 293 26.44 15.54 -6.31
CA ALA A 293 27.53 16.50 -6.19
C ALA A 293 28.70 16.00 -5.32
N CYS A 294 28.62 14.77 -4.80
CA CYS A 294 29.72 14.17 -4.04
C CYS A 294 30.98 14.02 -4.89
N ARG A 295 32.14 14.24 -4.28
CA ARG A 295 33.43 14.10 -4.94
C ARG A 295 33.72 12.67 -5.43
N PHE A 296 33.21 11.65 -4.74
CA PHE A 296 33.43 10.24 -5.05
C PHE A 296 32.12 9.59 -5.47
N ASN A 297 32.14 8.78 -6.52
CA ASN A 297 30.96 8.07 -7.03
C ASN A 297 30.45 6.98 -6.09
N ASP A 298 31.35 6.45 -5.24
CA ASP A 298 31.09 5.42 -4.22
C ASP A 298 30.96 5.99 -2.81
N CYS A 299 30.65 7.30 -2.70
CA CYS A 299 30.49 7.99 -1.44
C CYS A 299 29.41 7.33 -0.56
N THR A 300 29.79 6.97 0.66
CA THR A 300 28.87 6.34 1.63
C THR A 300 28.11 7.39 2.48
N HIS A 301 28.43 8.68 2.32
CA HIS A 301 27.85 9.82 3.05
C HIS A 301 28.03 9.73 4.57
N THR A 302 29.12 9.10 5.03
CA THR A 302 29.41 8.90 6.47
C THR A 302 30.55 9.77 6.96
N HIS A 303 31.66 9.85 6.20
CA HIS A 303 32.88 10.55 6.65
C HIS A 303 33.78 11.02 5.51
N GLU A 304 33.39 10.83 4.24
CA GLU A 304 34.23 11.14 3.09
C GLU A 304 34.44 12.64 2.91
N PRO A 305 35.69 13.08 2.64
CA PRO A 305 35.97 14.48 2.36
C PRO A 305 35.35 14.90 1.01
N GLY A 306 34.65 16.06 1.01
CA GLY A 306 33.92 16.54 -0.17
C GLY A 306 32.62 15.76 -0.41
N CYS A 307 32.01 15.24 0.66
CA CYS A 307 30.67 14.68 0.61
C CYS A 307 29.63 15.80 0.65
N ALA A 308 28.95 16.06 -0.47
CA ALA A 308 27.95 17.12 -0.59
C ALA A 308 26.72 16.89 0.33
N VAL A 309 26.39 15.63 0.64
CA VAL A 309 25.31 15.32 1.60
C VAL A 309 25.69 15.78 3.01
N LEU A 310 26.95 15.54 3.46
CA LEU A 310 27.40 15.99 4.77
C LEU A 310 27.54 17.52 4.82
N GLU A 311 27.95 18.14 3.74
CA GLU A 311 28.01 19.60 3.60
C GLU A 311 26.60 20.22 3.71
N ALA A 312 25.60 19.66 3.02
CA ALA A 312 24.21 20.09 3.10
C ALA A 312 23.61 19.89 4.52
N VAL A 313 23.99 18.83 5.23
CA VAL A 313 23.62 18.65 6.63
C VAL A 313 24.25 19.72 7.52
N ALA A 314 25.55 20.02 7.30
CA ALA A 314 26.25 21.06 8.07
C ALA A 314 25.70 22.47 7.80
N ALA A 315 25.16 22.70 6.59
CA ALA A 315 24.47 23.94 6.21
C ALA A 315 22.98 23.99 6.65
N GLU A 316 22.49 22.96 7.35
CA GLU A 316 21.09 22.80 7.76
C GLU A 316 20.08 22.77 6.59
N GLU A 317 20.55 22.50 5.36
CA GLU A 317 19.71 22.32 4.17
C GLU A 317 19.02 20.95 4.14
N ILE A 318 19.66 19.92 4.72
CA ILE A 318 19.10 18.58 4.86
C ILE A 318 19.08 18.20 6.35
N ASN A 319 17.94 17.72 6.82
CA ASN A 319 17.81 17.22 8.19
C ASN A 319 18.64 15.94 8.39
N ARG A 320 19.52 15.92 9.38
CA ARG A 320 20.37 14.78 9.72
C ARG A 320 19.58 13.49 9.92
N ALA A 321 18.40 13.52 10.55
CA ALA A 321 17.56 12.35 10.77
C ALA A 321 17.10 11.71 9.46
N ARG A 322 16.90 12.49 8.40
CA ARG A 322 16.52 11.97 7.08
C ARG A 322 17.70 11.28 6.38
N VAL A 323 18.90 11.83 6.52
CA VAL A 323 20.11 11.17 6.01
C VAL A 323 20.35 9.84 6.73
N ASP A 324 20.24 9.82 8.07
CA ASP A 324 20.40 8.61 8.86
C ASP A 324 19.35 7.54 8.49
N ALA A 325 18.11 7.92 8.27
CA ALA A 325 17.04 7.03 7.80
C ALA A 325 17.33 6.49 6.38
N PHE A 326 17.78 7.34 5.46
CA PHE A 326 18.17 6.94 4.11
C PHE A 326 19.28 5.89 4.15
N LEU A 327 20.36 6.13 4.90
CA LEU A 327 21.51 5.21 5.00
C LEU A 327 21.11 3.87 5.62
N ALA A 328 20.27 3.89 6.66
CA ALA A 328 19.78 2.68 7.31
C ALA A 328 18.95 1.82 6.34
N LEU A 329 18.03 2.44 5.58
CA LEU A 329 17.19 1.73 4.63
C LEU A 329 17.95 1.26 3.40
N ALA A 330 18.89 2.05 2.87
CA ALA A 330 19.77 1.64 1.78
C ALA A 330 20.66 0.43 2.20
N GLY A 331 21.15 0.43 3.45
CA GLY A 331 21.87 -0.70 4.03
C GLY A 331 20.99 -1.95 4.15
N GLU A 332 19.76 -1.81 4.63
CA GLU A 332 18.81 -2.92 4.72
C GLU A 332 18.47 -3.51 3.34
N MET A 333 18.29 -2.66 2.33
CA MET A 333 18.01 -3.10 0.96
C MET A 333 19.14 -3.93 0.40
N ARG A 334 20.39 -3.51 0.58
CA ARG A 334 21.59 -4.28 0.18
C ARG A 334 21.63 -5.64 0.86
N VAL A 335 21.48 -5.71 2.18
CA VAL A 335 21.45 -6.97 2.93
C VAL A 335 20.30 -7.87 2.48
N SER A 336 19.12 -7.30 2.24
CA SER A 336 17.96 -8.05 1.78
C SER A 336 18.17 -8.62 0.36
N ALA A 337 18.75 -7.84 -0.56
CA ALA A 337 19.06 -8.28 -1.91
C ALA A 337 20.08 -9.42 -1.91
N GLN A 338 21.18 -9.29 -1.16
CA GLN A 338 22.21 -10.33 -1.01
C GLN A 338 21.68 -11.62 -0.38
N SER A 339 20.68 -11.51 0.53
CA SER A 339 20.06 -12.69 1.15
C SER A 339 19.16 -13.47 0.18
N LEU A 340 18.65 -12.83 -0.85
CA LEU A 340 17.79 -13.42 -1.88
C LEU A 340 18.58 -13.95 -3.07
N ASP A 341 19.65 -13.28 -3.43
CA ASP A 341 20.57 -13.69 -4.48
C ASP A 341 22.02 -13.33 -4.05
N PRO A 342 22.81 -14.32 -3.59
CA PRO A 342 24.19 -14.10 -3.13
C PRO A 342 25.12 -13.57 -4.23
N ASP A 343 24.76 -13.72 -5.49
CA ASP A 343 25.56 -13.27 -6.64
C ASP A 343 25.28 -11.79 -7.02
N ILE A 344 24.31 -11.14 -6.37
CA ILE A 344 24.08 -9.70 -6.55
C ILE A 344 25.16 -8.90 -5.80
N HIS A 345 26.06 -8.31 -6.54
CA HIS A 345 26.99 -7.27 -6.09
C HIS A 345 26.37 -5.89 -6.37
N LEU A 346 25.73 -5.27 -5.36
CA LEU A 346 25.19 -3.91 -5.41
C LEU A 346 26.20 -2.90 -4.87
#